data_7653acab0c165234bcd7131ceabfe868
#
_entry.id   7653acab0c165234bcd7131ceabfe868
#
_cell.length_a   1.000
_cell.length_b   1.000
_cell.length_c   1.000
_cell.angle_alpha   90.00
_cell.angle_beta   90.00
_cell.angle_gamma   90.00
#
_symmetry.space_group_name_H-M   'P 1'
#
loop_
_entity.id
_entity.type
_entity.pdbx_description
1 polymer ?
#
loop_
_entity_poly.entity_id
_entity_poly.type
_entity_poly.pdbx_seq_one_letter_code
_entity_poly.pdbx_strand_id
1 'polypeptide(L)'
;AIGQVLALGNPGSEMKNTLMRVQNELFDAGADLATPIEENPKYPPLRIDQSYIDRLEHDCDHYNTNLEPLNSFILPGGTPAAALLHTARTIVRRAERAAWAAVREHPETTSKLPAKYLNRLSDLMFILARVANDGDDVPWVPGGERNDAPRAKPTNKG
;
A
#
# COMPACT_ATOMS: atom_id res chain seq x y z
N ALA A 1 -9.26 -4.34 1.76
CA ALA A 1 -8.16 -4.16 2.73
C ALA A 1 -8.28 -2.83 3.48
N ILE A 2 -8.35 -1.66 2.81
CA ILE A 2 -8.42 -0.35 3.49
C ILE A 2 -9.64 -0.25 4.42
N GLY A 3 -10.81 -0.75 4.00
CA GLY A 3 -11.99 -0.81 4.87
C GLY A 3 -11.77 -1.62 6.16
N GLN A 4 -10.91 -2.64 6.14
CA GLN A 4 -10.52 -3.38 7.34
C GLN A 4 -9.66 -2.53 8.28
N VAL A 5 -8.73 -1.73 7.73
CA VAL A 5 -7.95 -0.75 8.54
C VAL A 5 -8.90 0.21 9.25
N LEU A 6 -9.88 0.76 8.52
CA LEU A 6 -10.85 1.72 9.07
C LEU A 6 -11.76 1.10 10.14
N ALA A 7 -12.18 -0.15 9.94
CA ALA A 7 -13.12 -0.82 10.82
C ALA A 7 -12.47 -1.47 12.06
N LEU A 8 -11.26 -1.99 11.93
CA LEU A 8 -10.60 -2.84 12.93
C LEU A 8 -9.30 -2.23 13.48
N GLY A 9 -8.68 -1.33 12.71
CA GLY A 9 -7.37 -0.76 13.05
C GLY A 9 -7.44 0.44 13.99
N ASN A 10 -8.61 1.06 14.12
CA ASN A 10 -8.81 2.30 14.88
C ASN A 10 -7.75 3.39 14.58
N PRO A 11 -7.53 3.75 13.30
CA PRO A 11 -6.58 4.79 12.95
C PRO A 11 -7.03 6.16 13.48
N GLY A 12 -6.08 7.04 13.77
CA GLY A 12 -6.36 8.43 14.14
C GLY A 12 -7.19 9.15 13.07
N SER A 13 -7.85 10.24 13.45
CA SER A 13 -8.81 10.96 12.58
C SER A 13 -8.20 11.41 11.25
N GLU A 14 -6.97 11.89 11.25
CA GLU A 14 -6.27 12.34 10.05
C GLU A 14 -6.01 11.17 9.08
N MET A 15 -5.42 10.08 9.56
CA MET A 15 -5.21 8.87 8.76
C MET A 15 -6.53 8.29 8.25
N LYS A 16 -7.59 8.33 9.06
CA LYS A 16 -8.93 7.91 8.65
C LYS A 16 -9.43 8.71 7.44
N ASN A 17 -9.29 10.05 7.46
CA ASN A 17 -9.71 10.91 6.36
C ASN A 17 -8.91 10.62 5.08
N THR A 18 -7.59 10.46 5.19
CA THR A 18 -6.72 10.06 4.07
C THR A 18 -7.16 8.72 3.48
N LEU A 19 -7.38 7.70 4.32
CA LEU A 19 -7.80 6.38 3.87
C LEU A 19 -9.20 6.36 3.23
N MET A 20 -10.13 7.17 3.72
CA MET A 20 -11.46 7.32 3.11
C MET A 20 -11.37 7.98 1.73
N ARG A 21 -10.55 9.02 1.58
CA ARG A 21 -10.28 9.62 0.27
C ARG A 21 -9.68 8.59 -0.69
N VAL A 22 -8.66 7.87 -0.27
CA VAL A 22 -8.00 6.82 -1.07
C VAL A 22 -9.00 5.74 -1.52
N GLN A 23 -9.96 5.35 -0.69
CA GLN A 23 -11.00 4.40 -1.11
C GLN A 23 -11.83 4.93 -2.29
N ASN A 24 -12.20 6.21 -2.30
CA ASN A 24 -12.91 6.82 -3.42
C ASN A 24 -12.00 6.87 -4.67
N GLU A 25 -10.78 7.34 -4.52
CA GLU A 25 -9.82 7.42 -5.62
C GLU A 25 -9.51 6.05 -6.25
N LEU A 26 -9.57 4.96 -5.48
CA LEU A 26 -9.43 3.59 -6.00
C LEU A 26 -10.60 3.16 -6.89
N PHE A 27 -11.82 3.65 -6.63
CA PHE A 27 -12.95 3.45 -7.55
C PHE A 27 -12.72 4.20 -8.87
N ASP A 28 -12.21 5.42 -8.81
CA ASP A 28 -11.90 6.22 -9.99
C ASP A 28 -10.78 5.57 -10.82
N ALA A 29 -9.71 5.11 -10.16
CA ALA A 29 -8.62 4.38 -10.82
C ALA A 29 -9.10 3.05 -11.43
N GLY A 30 -10.02 2.35 -10.77
CA GLY A 30 -10.66 1.14 -11.28
C GLY A 30 -11.52 1.41 -12.51
N ALA A 31 -12.31 2.50 -12.49
CA ALA A 31 -13.12 2.92 -13.64
C ALA A 31 -12.24 3.29 -14.84
N ASP A 32 -11.13 4.00 -14.60
CA ASP A 32 -10.15 4.35 -15.63
C ASP A 32 -9.55 3.10 -16.29
N LEU A 33 -9.10 2.12 -15.50
CA LEU A 33 -8.56 0.86 -16.03
C LEU A 33 -9.60 0.01 -16.77
N ALA A 34 -10.86 0.07 -16.36
CA ALA A 34 -11.94 -0.69 -16.98
C ALA A 34 -12.46 -0.09 -18.29
N THR A 35 -12.07 1.16 -18.62
CA THR A 35 -12.57 1.90 -19.78
C THR A 35 -11.44 2.13 -20.76
N PRO A 36 -11.42 1.48 -21.93
CA PRO A 36 -10.41 1.72 -22.95
C PRO A 36 -10.34 3.20 -23.38
N ILE A 37 -9.15 3.66 -23.76
CA ILE A 37 -8.98 4.97 -24.39
C ILE A 37 -9.51 4.90 -25.82
N GLU A 38 -10.44 5.79 -26.16
CA GLU A 38 -11.04 5.92 -27.49
C GLU A 38 -10.86 7.35 -28.00
N GLU A 39 -10.68 7.52 -29.32
CA GLU A 39 -10.55 8.86 -29.93
C GLU A 39 -11.84 9.68 -29.81
N ASN A 40 -13.01 9.05 -29.94
CA ASN A 40 -14.32 9.70 -29.92
C ASN A 40 -15.30 8.95 -29.01
N PRO A 41 -15.13 9.02 -27.68
CA PRO A 41 -16.00 8.33 -26.76
C PRO A 41 -17.41 8.93 -26.79
N LYS A 42 -18.42 8.09 -26.77
CA LYS A 42 -19.83 8.51 -26.75
C LYS A 42 -20.19 9.35 -25.52
N TYR A 43 -19.53 9.07 -24.41
CA TYR A 43 -19.64 9.81 -23.15
C TYR A 43 -18.24 10.05 -22.60
N PRO A 44 -17.98 11.20 -21.94
CA PRO A 44 -16.68 11.46 -21.32
C PRO A 44 -16.42 10.42 -20.22
N PRO A 45 -15.35 9.59 -20.34
CA PRO A 45 -15.04 8.60 -19.35
C PRO A 45 -14.50 9.25 -18.07
N LEU A 46 -14.73 8.60 -16.93
CA LEU A 46 -14.02 8.94 -15.70
C LEU A 46 -12.56 8.52 -15.86
N ARG A 47 -11.65 9.46 -15.70
CA ARG A 47 -10.20 9.24 -15.73
C ARG A 47 -9.55 9.86 -14.51
N ILE A 48 -8.54 9.22 -13.98
CA ILE A 48 -7.66 9.88 -13.02
C ILE A 48 -6.63 10.73 -13.78
N ASP A 49 -6.20 11.80 -13.15
CA ASP A 49 -5.17 12.68 -13.67
C ASP A 49 -3.94 12.73 -12.73
N GLN A 50 -2.94 13.54 -13.10
CA GLN A 50 -1.71 13.65 -12.31
C GLN A 50 -1.96 14.14 -10.88
N SER A 51 -3.00 14.93 -10.64
CA SER A 51 -3.31 15.45 -9.31
C SER A 51 -3.59 14.36 -8.27
N TYR A 52 -4.08 13.18 -8.69
CA TYR A 52 -4.27 12.03 -7.80
C TYR A 52 -2.94 11.52 -7.26
N ILE A 53 -1.91 11.48 -8.11
CA ILE A 53 -0.56 11.05 -7.74
C ILE A 53 0.09 12.10 -6.87
N ASP A 54 -0.01 13.38 -7.25
CA ASP A 54 0.57 14.50 -6.52
C ASP A 54 0.01 14.57 -5.08
N ARG A 55 -1.29 14.29 -4.89
CA ARG A 55 -1.88 14.20 -3.55
C ARG A 55 -1.28 13.07 -2.71
N LEU A 56 -1.03 11.89 -3.30
CA LEU A 56 -0.36 10.79 -2.60
C LEU A 56 1.09 11.12 -2.27
N GLU A 57 1.80 11.83 -3.13
CA GLU A 57 3.17 12.31 -2.86
C GLU A 57 3.17 13.28 -1.69
N HIS A 58 2.25 14.24 -1.70
CA HIS A 58 2.10 15.17 -0.57
C HIS A 58 1.80 14.43 0.75
N ASP A 59 0.89 13.45 0.73
CA ASP A 59 0.60 12.64 1.92
C ASP A 59 1.85 11.85 2.39
N CYS A 60 2.59 11.24 1.46
CA CYS A 60 3.83 10.54 1.78
C CYS A 60 4.81 11.47 2.49
N ASP A 61 5.04 12.66 1.96
CA ASP A 61 5.95 13.65 2.54
C ASP A 61 5.46 14.10 3.93
N HIS A 62 4.17 14.40 4.04
CA HIS A 62 3.55 14.83 5.29
C HIS A 62 3.70 13.78 6.40
N TYR A 63 3.29 12.54 6.16
CA TYR A 63 3.36 11.48 7.16
C TYR A 63 4.79 10.99 7.44
N ASN A 64 5.71 11.14 6.49
CA ASN A 64 7.10 10.75 6.68
C ASN A 64 7.92 11.77 7.48
N THR A 65 7.43 13.01 7.65
CA THR A 65 8.18 14.11 8.26
C THR A 65 8.72 13.78 9.66
N ASN A 66 7.96 13.02 10.46
CA ASN A 66 8.30 12.70 11.84
C ASN A 66 8.82 11.27 12.02
N LEU A 67 9.04 10.53 10.94
CA LEU A 67 9.55 9.16 10.99
C LEU A 67 11.07 9.15 10.88
N GLU A 68 11.74 8.48 11.82
CA GLU A 68 13.18 8.27 11.74
C GLU A 68 13.57 7.42 10.51
N PRO A 69 14.71 7.68 9.87
CA PRO A 69 15.21 6.86 8.78
C PRO A 69 15.39 5.40 9.19
N LEU A 70 15.00 4.48 8.32
CA LEU A 70 15.23 3.05 8.52
C LEU A 70 16.67 2.69 8.15
N ASN A 71 17.33 1.94 9.03
CA ASN A 71 18.66 1.36 8.80
C ASN A 71 18.62 -0.16 8.55
N SER A 72 17.42 -0.77 8.58
CA SER A 72 17.16 -2.18 8.34
C SER A 72 15.77 -2.36 7.72
N PHE A 73 15.49 -3.56 7.18
CA PHE A 73 14.12 -3.96 6.89
C PHE A 73 13.34 -4.10 8.19
N ILE A 74 12.01 -3.91 8.11
CA ILE A 74 11.10 -4.09 9.23
C ILE A 74 10.16 -5.26 8.96
N LEU A 75 9.75 -5.93 10.03
CA LEU A 75 8.75 -6.99 9.97
C LEU A 75 7.35 -6.38 9.85
N PRO A 76 6.48 -6.93 8.97
CA PRO A 76 5.10 -6.46 8.85
C PRO A 76 4.30 -6.88 10.10
N GLY A 77 3.90 -5.91 10.91
CA GLY A 77 3.19 -6.18 12.18
C GLY A 77 3.08 -4.94 13.04
N GLY A 78 2.95 -5.15 14.36
CA GLY A 78 2.78 -4.10 15.35
C GLY A 78 1.32 -3.91 15.74
N THR A 79 0.83 -2.67 15.75
CA THR A 79 -0.57 -2.36 16.05
C THR A 79 -1.54 -3.01 15.05
N PRO A 80 -2.82 -3.20 15.39
CA PRO A 80 -3.81 -3.70 14.43
C PRO A 80 -3.88 -2.87 13.15
N ALA A 81 -3.78 -1.54 13.24
CA ALA A 81 -3.75 -0.65 12.09
C ALA A 81 -2.53 -0.92 11.21
N ALA A 82 -1.33 -1.00 11.80
CA ALA A 82 -0.09 -1.27 11.08
C ALA A 82 -0.10 -2.61 10.36
N ALA A 83 -0.50 -3.68 11.04
CA ALA A 83 -0.59 -5.02 10.46
C ALA A 83 -1.54 -5.06 9.25
N LEU A 84 -2.70 -4.40 9.35
CA LEU A 84 -3.68 -4.30 8.26
C LEU A 84 -3.18 -3.42 7.12
N LEU A 85 -2.43 -2.34 7.40
CA LEU A 85 -1.81 -1.49 6.39
C LEU A 85 -0.71 -2.22 5.62
N HIS A 86 0.12 -3.02 6.28
CA HIS A 86 1.07 -3.91 5.60
C HIS A 86 0.36 -4.91 4.68
N THR A 87 -0.77 -5.46 5.11
CA THR A 87 -1.60 -6.33 4.26
C THR A 87 -2.15 -5.55 3.06
N ALA A 88 -2.70 -4.35 3.29
CA ALA A 88 -3.19 -3.48 2.23
C ALA A 88 -2.08 -3.16 1.20
N ARG A 89 -0.86 -2.84 1.67
CA ARG A 89 0.30 -2.63 0.82
C ARG A 89 0.56 -3.80 -0.13
N THR A 90 0.54 -5.03 0.35
CA THR A 90 0.78 -6.21 -0.51
C THR A 90 -0.29 -6.37 -1.59
N ILE A 91 -1.55 -6.05 -1.27
CA ILE A 91 -2.67 -6.08 -2.21
C ILE A 91 -2.50 -4.98 -3.27
N VAL A 92 -2.15 -3.76 -2.85
CA VAL A 92 -1.87 -2.63 -3.76
C VAL A 92 -0.74 -2.99 -4.72
N ARG A 93 0.38 -3.56 -4.23
CA ARG A 93 1.49 -3.99 -5.09
C ARG A 93 1.09 -5.08 -6.08
N ARG A 94 0.21 -6.00 -5.70
CA ARG A 94 -0.34 -6.98 -6.65
C ARG A 94 -1.19 -6.30 -7.71
N ALA A 95 -2.05 -5.34 -7.34
CA ALA A 95 -2.87 -4.57 -8.27
C ALA A 95 -2.00 -3.73 -9.22
N GLU A 96 -0.96 -3.07 -8.71
CA GLU A 96 0.02 -2.33 -9.51
C GLU A 96 0.65 -3.21 -10.61
N ARG A 97 1.12 -4.40 -10.24
CA ARG A 97 1.71 -5.34 -11.20
C ARG A 97 0.71 -5.76 -12.29
N ALA A 98 -0.55 -5.97 -11.93
CA ALA A 98 -1.61 -6.28 -12.89
C ALA A 98 -1.91 -5.09 -13.80
N ALA A 99 -1.97 -3.86 -13.27
CA ALA A 99 -2.17 -2.65 -14.07
C ALA A 99 -1.02 -2.43 -15.05
N TRP A 100 0.24 -2.62 -14.63
CA TRP A 100 1.38 -2.57 -15.55
C TRP A 100 1.37 -3.68 -16.60
N ALA A 101 0.83 -4.86 -16.31
CA ALA A 101 0.64 -5.93 -17.30
C ALA A 101 -0.38 -5.50 -18.36
N ALA A 102 -1.52 -4.93 -17.95
CA ALA A 102 -2.53 -4.40 -18.88
C ALA A 102 -1.96 -3.28 -19.77
N VAL A 103 -1.19 -2.34 -19.21
CA VAL A 103 -0.53 -1.28 -20.00
C VAL A 103 0.44 -1.86 -21.03
N ARG A 104 1.17 -2.94 -20.71
CA ARG A 104 2.09 -3.58 -21.68
C ARG A 104 1.36 -4.33 -22.78
N GLU A 105 0.24 -4.95 -22.45
CA GLU A 105 -0.57 -5.74 -23.40
C GLU A 105 -1.41 -4.83 -24.29
N HIS A 106 -1.90 -3.70 -23.77
CA HIS A 106 -2.79 -2.77 -24.44
C HIS A 106 -2.28 -1.31 -24.34
N PRO A 107 -1.09 -0.98 -24.87
CA PRO A 107 -0.43 0.31 -24.64
C PRO A 107 -1.20 1.52 -25.19
N GLU A 108 -1.98 1.32 -26.28
CA GLU A 108 -2.71 2.40 -26.94
C GLU A 108 -4.06 2.71 -26.27
N THR A 109 -4.61 1.74 -25.53
CA THR A 109 -5.96 1.85 -24.97
C THR A 109 -6.01 1.87 -23.45
N THR A 110 -4.87 1.73 -22.77
CA THR A 110 -4.80 1.68 -21.30
C THR A 110 -3.97 2.84 -20.75
N SER A 111 -4.57 3.63 -19.87
CA SER A 111 -3.87 4.71 -19.16
C SER A 111 -2.77 4.15 -18.23
N LYS A 112 -1.61 4.83 -18.20
CA LYS A 112 -0.51 4.53 -17.26
C LYS A 112 -0.72 5.14 -15.88
N LEU A 113 -1.62 6.11 -15.75
CA LEU A 113 -1.81 6.85 -14.49
C LEU A 113 -2.31 5.97 -13.35
N PRO A 114 -3.27 5.04 -13.52
CA PRO A 114 -3.67 4.14 -12.46
C PRO A 114 -2.54 3.25 -11.94
N ALA A 115 -1.65 2.78 -12.83
CA ALA A 115 -0.49 1.98 -12.39
C ALA A 115 0.51 2.82 -11.58
N LYS A 116 0.76 4.08 -11.98
CA LYS A 116 1.59 5.03 -11.23
C LYS A 116 0.96 5.39 -9.89
N TYR A 117 -0.36 5.63 -9.87
CA TYR A 117 -1.12 5.87 -8.65
C TYR A 117 -0.97 4.71 -7.65
N LEU A 118 -1.15 3.46 -8.11
CA LEU A 118 -1.00 2.27 -7.27
C LEU A 118 0.44 2.12 -6.75
N ASN A 119 1.45 2.45 -7.56
CA ASN A 119 2.84 2.46 -7.10
C ASN A 119 3.00 3.42 -5.92
N ARG A 120 2.61 4.69 -6.07
CA ARG A 120 2.71 5.69 -5.00
C ARG A 120 1.84 5.34 -3.79
N LEU A 121 0.64 4.79 -4.01
CA LEU A 121 -0.21 4.30 -2.92
C LEU A 121 0.47 3.21 -2.09
N SER A 122 1.26 2.33 -2.72
CA SER A 122 2.01 1.30 -1.99
C SER A 122 3.03 1.90 -1.01
N ASP A 123 3.64 3.03 -1.37
CA ASP A 123 4.56 3.77 -0.51
C ASP A 123 3.81 4.41 0.65
N LEU A 124 2.68 5.06 0.37
CA LEU A 124 1.82 5.63 1.42
C LEU A 124 1.36 4.56 2.42
N MET A 125 0.95 3.37 1.97
CA MET A 125 0.55 2.28 2.88
C MET A 125 1.68 1.87 3.82
N PHE A 126 2.92 1.86 3.35
CA PHE A 126 4.10 1.56 4.16
C PHE A 126 4.36 2.66 5.21
N ILE A 127 4.33 3.91 4.79
CA ILE A 127 4.53 5.07 5.67
C ILE A 127 3.46 5.10 6.77
N LEU A 128 2.18 4.93 6.38
CA LEU A 128 1.07 4.89 7.34
C LEU A 128 1.17 3.72 8.32
N ALA A 129 1.71 2.57 7.91
CA ALA A 129 1.95 1.46 8.82
C ALA A 129 2.96 1.84 9.91
N ARG A 130 4.05 2.53 9.53
CA ARG A 130 5.04 3.03 10.47
C ARG A 130 4.47 4.10 11.41
N VAL A 131 3.66 5.02 10.86
CA VAL A 131 2.95 6.02 11.67
C VAL A 131 2.01 5.36 12.67
N ALA A 132 1.30 4.30 12.26
CA ALA A 132 0.40 3.55 13.12
C ALA A 132 1.14 2.77 14.25
N ASN A 133 2.43 2.51 14.08
CA ASN A 133 3.32 1.95 15.10
C ASN A 133 4.04 3.03 15.92
N ASP A 134 3.75 4.31 15.69
CA ASP A 134 4.48 5.44 16.31
C ASP A 134 6.00 5.38 16.07
N GLY A 135 6.41 4.81 14.94
CA GLY A 135 7.81 4.57 14.59
C GLY A 135 8.47 3.39 15.32
N ASP A 136 7.76 2.72 16.25
CA ASP A 136 8.26 1.55 16.98
C ASP A 136 8.10 0.28 16.12
N ASP A 137 8.84 0.26 15.01
CA ASP A 137 8.86 -0.85 14.08
C ASP A 137 9.81 -1.95 14.53
N VAL A 138 9.43 -3.21 14.34
CA VAL A 138 10.29 -4.35 14.67
C VAL A 138 11.30 -4.59 13.53
N PRO A 139 12.61 -4.38 13.74
CA PRO A 139 13.61 -4.58 12.71
C PRO A 139 13.75 -6.06 12.35
N TRP A 140 14.01 -6.34 11.08
CA TRP A 140 14.37 -7.67 10.64
C TRP A 140 15.80 -8.02 11.10
N VAL A 141 15.97 -9.23 11.64
CA VAL A 141 17.27 -9.78 12.03
C VAL A 141 17.64 -10.89 11.04
N PRO A 142 18.81 -10.82 10.39
CA PRO A 142 19.31 -11.87 9.50
C PRO A 142 19.39 -13.23 10.18
N GLY A 143 19.15 -14.32 9.40
CA GLY A 143 19.12 -15.68 9.92
C GLY A 143 20.41 -16.12 10.63
N GLY A 144 21.57 -15.65 10.19
CA GLY A 144 22.88 -15.92 10.82
C GLY A 144 23.12 -15.19 12.14
N GLU A 145 22.33 -14.16 12.45
CA GLU A 145 22.47 -13.35 13.67
C GLU A 145 21.39 -13.65 14.71
N ARG A 146 20.41 -14.50 14.35
CA ARG A 146 19.39 -14.96 15.28
C ARG A 146 19.95 -16.01 16.22
N ASN A 147 19.90 -15.77 17.53
CA ASN A 147 20.11 -16.78 18.55
C ASN A 147 18.91 -17.76 18.56
N ASP A 148 18.83 -18.62 17.55
CA ASP A 148 17.89 -19.73 17.58
C ASP A 148 18.36 -20.69 18.68
N ALA A 149 17.73 -20.63 19.86
CA ALA A 149 17.93 -21.65 20.87
C ALA A 149 17.70 -23.02 20.22
N PRO A 150 18.63 -24.01 20.36
CA PRO A 150 18.49 -25.29 19.71
C PRO A 150 17.14 -25.89 20.09
N ARG A 151 16.31 -26.22 19.09
CA ARG A 151 15.04 -26.91 19.31
C ARG A 151 15.35 -28.19 20.10
N ALA A 152 14.76 -28.28 21.29
CA ALA A 152 14.87 -29.51 22.09
C ALA A 152 14.49 -30.70 21.20
N LYS A 153 15.38 -31.67 21.06
CA LYS A 153 15.09 -32.91 20.32
C LYS A 153 13.89 -33.56 20.98
N PRO A 154 12.91 -34.06 20.24
CA PRO A 154 11.80 -34.79 20.83
C PRO A 154 12.38 -35.97 21.63
N THR A 155 12.08 -36.00 22.93
CA THR A 155 12.43 -37.13 23.76
C THR A 155 11.58 -38.31 23.32
N ASN A 156 12.21 -39.26 22.63
CA ASN A 156 11.62 -40.53 22.27
C ASN A 156 11.43 -41.30 23.61
N LYS A 157 10.24 -41.22 24.19
CA LYS A 157 9.85 -42.14 25.26
C LYS A 157 9.41 -43.42 24.56
N GLY A 158 10.28 -44.44 24.65
CA GLY A 158 9.93 -45.83 24.35
C GLY A 158 8.85 -46.38 25.28
#